data_2f481b64f3edcef8a6afaf75f0022fc5
#
_entry.id   2f481b64f3edcef8a6afaf75f0022fc5
#
_cell.length_a   1.000
_cell.length_b   1.000
_cell.length_c   1.000
_cell.angle_alpha   90.00
_cell.angle_beta   90.00
_cell.angle_gamma   90.00
#
_symmetry.space_group_name_H-M   'P 1'
#
loop_
_entity.id
_entity.type
_entity.pdbx_description
1 polymer ?
#
loop_
_entity_poly.entity_id
_entity_poly.type
_entity_poly.pdbx_seq_one_letter_code
_entity_poly.pdbx_strand_id
1 'polypeptide(L)'
;MPPSSRDLVSRWPAVGLSIEDTGPTTVYLRLSGVTAPFVSMQLVEAKRFAAREGRDLLMLAAVLGFMVAMLAYNLVIYIRSRLHQCLYYFLYLGCIIVHVVIYDGLAYRFGGSVLSGPLADNLAQAFAIAGAVNLFLFGRSLLRLPETAPRTNRVILWACGALAAALALELAGALPLWIGTMVISLLAGAVLCGSAISFALKGHRPAIYFSLSFLALLIGVFLDFAAFYFPLAVGTDPSVWTMFVGVQQNWSFHIGICAEAVLISFAITYFIRDMQNETAAIRKEQDAARQTYQENLAALAERVGIRDRITEKTAAMMSPRSSDEAFLEKASALVQSHIADRRLMS
;
A
#
# COMPACT_ATOMS: atom_id res chain seq x y z
N MET A 1 12.52 1.51 -30.89
CA MET A 1 13.90 2.02 -31.05
C MET A 1 14.63 1.82 -29.74
N PRO A 2 15.81 1.22 -29.75
CA PRO A 2 16.63 1.15 -28.54
C PRO A 2 17.02 2.56 -28.08
N PRO A 3 17.20 2.81 -26.78
CA PRO A 3 17.49 4.14 -26.24
C PRO A 3 18.75 4.79 -26.83
N SER A 4 19.72 3.97 -27.25
CA SER A 4 20.97 4.40 -27.87
C SER A 4 20.84 5.00 -29.28
N SER A 5 19.68 4.85 -29.92
CA SER A 5 19.40 5.37 -31.27
C SER A 5 18.44 6.55 -31.29
N ARG A 6 18.22 7.20 -30.13
CA ARG A 6 17.29 8.35 -30.00
C ARG A 6 18.04 9.64 -29.99
N ASP A 7 17.61 10.55 -30.83
CA ASP A 7 18.15 11.91 -30.91
C ASP A 7 17.69 12.77 -29.68
N LEU A 8 16.61 12.35 -29.02
CA LEU A 8 16.03 13.07 -27.88
C LEU A 8 15.96 12.18 -26.63
N VAL A 9 16.56 12.64 -25.54
CA VAL A 9 16.45 12.00 -24.22
C VAL A 9 15.12 12.37 -23.59
N SER A 10 14.13 11.50 -23.72
CA SER A 10 12.78 11.68 -23.18
C SER A 10 12.28 10.43 -22.45
N ARG A 11 11.31 10.59 -21.55
CA ARG A 11 10.60 9.50 -20.88
C ARG A 11 9.75 8.70 -21.87
N TRP A 12 9.23 9.37 -22.90
CA TRP A 12 8.38 8.80 -23.93
C TRP A 12 9.13 8.65 -25.24
N PRO A 13 8.72 7.73 -26.13
CA PRO A 13 9.27 7.65 -27.47
C PRO A 13 9.06 8.98 -28.22
N ALA A 14 10.13 9.75 -28.45
CA ALA A 14 10.11 10.98 -29.20
C ALA A 14 11.14 10.89 -30.33
N VAL A 15 10.75 11.40 -31.50
CA VAL A 15 11.61 11.44 -32.71
C VAL A 15 11.67 12.89 -33.18
N GLY A 16 12.88 13.40 -33.34
CA GLY A 16 13.10 14.70 -33.95
C GLY A 16 12.82 14.62 -35.46
N LEU A 17 11.99 15.54 -35.98
CA LEU A 17 11.75 15.68 -37.42
C LEU A 17 12.29 17.05 -37.83
N SER A 18 13.27 17.06 -38.73
CA SER A 18 13.67 18.29 -39.43
C SER A 18 12.86 18.38 -40.73
N ILE A 19 11.94 19.34 -40.78
CA ILE A 19 11.15 19.61 -41.98
C ILE A 19 11.85 20.76 -42.71
N GLU A 20 12.58 20.41 -43.73
CA GLU A 20 13.34 21.42 -44.55
C GLU A 20 12.53 21.91 -45.76
N ASP A 21 11.49 21.16 -46.19
CA ASP A 21 10.68 21.46 -47.34
C ASP A 21 9.31 22.04 -47.00
N THR A 22 8.85 22.99 -47.82
CA THR A 22 7.48 23.56 -47.73
C THR A 22 6.40 22.64 -48.33
N GLY A 23 6.77 21.43 -48.77
CA GLY A 23 5.88 20.46 -49.35
C GLY A 23 5.28 19.46 -48.30
N PRO A 24 4.30 18.67 -48.73
CA PRO A 24 3.71 17.63 -47.86
C PRO A 24 4.73 16.53 -47.54
N THR A 25 5.06 16.37 -46.27
CA THR A 25 6.02 15.37 -45.80
C THR A 25 5.25 14.19 -45.25
N THR A 26 5.48 12.97 -45.76
CA THR A 26 4.87 11.73 -45.28
C THR A 26 5.82 11.00 -44.34
N VAL A 27 5.39 10.73 -43.11
CA VAL A 27 6.14 10.00 -42.12
C VAL A 27 5.50 8.62 -41.90
N TYR A 28 6.28 7.56 -42.10
CA TYR A 28 5.83 6.20 -41.84
C TYR A 28 6.26 5.75 -40.44
N LEU A 29 5.30 5.36 -39.61
CA LEU A 29 5.54 4.85 -38.26
C LEU A 29 5.16 3.38 -38.19
N ARG A 30 6.12 2.53 -37.79
CA ARG A 30 5.87 1.13 -37.49
C ARG A 30 5.73 0.96 -35.98
N LEU A 31 4.55 0.58 -35.53
CA LEU A 31 4.24 0.29 -34.14
C LEU A 31 4.22 -1.22 -33.94
N SER A 32 4.96 -1.71 -32.95
CA SER A 32 4.93 -3.10 -32.51
C SER A 32 4.92 -3.13 -30.98
N GLY A 33 3.92 -3.78 -30.39
CA GLY A 33 3.78 -3.89 -28.93
C GLY A 33 2.88 -5.07 -28.58
N VAL A 34 3.02 -5.59 -27.38
CA VAL A 34 2.23 -6.71 -26.83
C VAL A 34 0.92 -6.22 -26.20
N THR A 35 0.88 -4.98 -25.75
CA THR A 35 -0.25 -4.37 -25.07
C THR A 35 -0.85 -3.25 -25.93
N ALA A 36 -2.15 -3.19 -25.96
CA ALA A 36 -3.11 -2.28 -26.57
C ALA A 36 -2.64 -1.37 -27.74
N PRO A 37 -3.37 -1.35 -28.85
CA PRO A 37 -3.01 -0.64 -30.09
C PRO A 37 -3.25 0.87 -30.03
N PHE A 38 -3.40 1.46 -28.85
CA PHE A 38 -3.72 2.88 -28.74
C PHE A 38 -2.43 3.70 -28.60
N VAL A 39 -2.08 4.41 -29.64
CA VAL A 39 -0.94 5.32 -29.65
C VAL A 39 -1.46 6.73 -29.90
N SER A 40 -1.39 7.57 -28.89
CA SER A 40 -1.61 9.00 -29.05
C SER A 40 -0.33 9.62 -29.60
N MET A 41 -0.43 10.19 -30.80
CA MET A 41 0.69 10.90 -31.44
C MET A 41 0.40 12.39 -31.46
N GLN A 42 1.39 13.19 -31.06
CA GLN A 42 1.31 14.63 -31.12
C GLN A 42 2.55 15.19 -31.83
N LEU A 43 2.33 16.07 -32.79
CA LEU A 43 3.39 16.87 -33.38
C LEU A 43 3.52 18.15 -32.55
N VAL A 44 4.68 18.33 -31.94
CA VAL A 44 4.94 19.45 -31.02
C VAL A 44 6.24 20.12 -31.39
N GLU A 45 6.29 21.46 -31.33
CA GLU A 45 7.51 22.23 -31.47
C GLU A 45 8.56 21.81 -30.41
N ALA A 46 9.82 21.63 -30.82
CA ALA A 46 10.90 21.14 -29.96
C ALA A 46 11.04 21.95 -28.65
N LYS A 47 10.90 23.28 -28.72
CA LYS A 47 10.98 24.18 -27.56
C LYS A 47 9.82 23.93 -26.57
N ARG A 48 8.62 23.77 -27.08
CA ARG A 48 7.43 23.46 -26.26
C ARG A 48 7.52 22.06 -25.65
N PHE A 49 8.03 21.09 -26.43
CA PHE A 49 8.28 19.73 -25.92
C PHE A 49 9.24 19.74 -24.75
N ALA A 50 10.41 20.40 -24.89
CA ALA A 50 11.43 20.49 -23.83
C ALA A 50 10.89 21.17 -22.56
N ALA A 51 10.14 22.27 -22.71
CA ALA A 51 9.53 22.97 -21.57
C ALA A 51 8.48 22.10 -20.85
N ARG A 52 7.69 21.34 -21.60
CA ARG A 52 6.69 20.41 -21.04
C ARG A 52 7.36 19.25 -20.30
N GLU A 53 8.31 18.58 -20.95
CA GLU A 53 9.06 17.48 -20.37
C GLU A 53 9.76 17.90 -19.05
N GLY A 54 10.37 19.10 -19.02
CA GLY A 54 11.00 19.66 -17.82
C GLY A 54 10.02 19.86 -16.67
N ARG A 55 8.83 20.40 -16.95
CA ARG A 55 7.78 20.61 -15.94
C ARG A 55 7.25 19.27 -15.41
N ASP A 56 7.01 18.32 -16.30
CA ASP A 56 6.50 17.01 -15.93
C ASP A 56 7.50 16.23 -15.08
N LEU A 57 8.79 16.34 -15.40
CA LEU A 57 9.87 15.76 -14.57
C LEU A 57 9.93 16.38 -13.17
N LEU A 58 9.77 17.70 -13.09
CA LEU A 58 9.77 18.39 -11.80
C LEU A 58 8.58 17.93 -10.93
N MET A 59 7.39 17.85 -11.51
CA MET A 59 6.21 17.36 -10.81
C MET A 59 6.38 15.90 -10.37
N LEU A 60 6.89 15.04 -11.26
CA LEU A 60 7.13 13.63 -10.93
C LEU A 60 8.18 13.48 -9.83
N ALA A 61 9.25 14.30 -9.88
CA ALA A 61 10.25 14.33 -8.81
C ALA A 61 9.65 14.78 -7.47
N ALA A 62 8.72 15.74 -7.47
CA ALA A 62 8.02 16.16 -6.26
C ALA A 62 7.13 15.05 -5.69
N VAL A 63 6.35 14.37 -6.54
CA VAL A 63 5.52 13.22 -6.14
C VAL A 63 6.37 12.08 -5.58
N LEU A 64 7.41 11.69 -6.31
CA LEU A 64 8.30 10.60 -5.86
C LEU A 64 9.05 10.98 -4.57
N GLY A 65 9.52 12.22 -4.46
CA GLY A 65 10.13 12.72 -3.22
C GLY A 65 9.17 12.65 -2.03
N PHE A 66 7.90 13.04 -2.24
CA PHE A 66 6.86 12.90 -1.23
C PHE A 66 6.62 11.41 -0.87
N MET A 67 6.49 10.53 -1.85
CA MET A 67 6.27 9.10 -1.60
C MET A 67 7.44 8.45 -0.86
N VAL A 68 8.68 8.80 -1.21
CA VAL A 68 9.89 8.33 -0.50
C VAL A 68 9.92 8.84 0.94
N ALA A 69 9.53 10.09 1.19
CA ALA A 69 9.40 10.62 2.54
C ALA A 69 8.35 9.86 3.35
N MET A 70 7.18 9.55 2.74
CA MET A 70 6.14 8.75 3.38
C MET A 70 6.58 7.30 3.61
N LEU A 71 7.34 6.72 2.69
CA LEU A 71 7.96 5.40 2.85
C LEU A 71 8.90 5.37 4.05
N ALA A 72 9.81 6.36 4.16
CA ALA A 72 10.74 6.48 5.27
C ALA A 72 9.99 6.68 6.61
N TYR A 73 8.97 7.53 6.63
CA TYR A 73 8.11 7.73 7.80
C TYR A 73 7.46 6.42 8.27
N ASN A 74 6.86 5.66 7.35
CA ASN A 74 6.22 4.39 7.68
C ASN A 74 7.24 3.30 8.10
N LEU A 75 8.46 3.34 7.56
CA LEU A 75 9.56 2.48 8.01
C LEU A 75 9.92 2.75 9.48
N VAL A 76 10.04 4.02 9.87
CA VAL A 76 10.30 4.41 11.26
C VAL A 76 9.19 3.93 12.19
N ILE A 77 7.92 4.10 11.78
CA ILE A 77 6.77 3.58 12.54
C ILE A 77 6.86 2.06 12.68
N TYR A 78 7.16 1.34 11.60
CA TYR A 78 7.31 -0.11 11.62
C TYR A 78 8.42 -0.57 12.57
N ILE A 79 9.61 0.04 12.47
CA ILE A 79 10.75 -0.30 13.35
C ILE A 79 10.39 -0.13 14.82
N ARG A 80 9.61 0.93 15.15
CA ARG A 80 9.22 1.24 16.53
C ARG A 80 8.06 0.39 17.03
N SER A 81 7.05 0.15 16.19
CA SER A 81 5.83 -0.55 16.59
C SER A 81 5.90 -2.06 16.39
N ARG A 82 6.73 -2.53 15.44
CA ARG A 82 6.82 -3.94 15.00
C ARG A 82 5.48 -4.53 14.54
N LEU A 83 4.51 -3.69 14.19
CA LEU A 83 3.19 -4.11 13.74
C LEU A 83 3.21 -4.54 12.27
N HIS A 84 2.66 -5.72 11.97
CA HIS A 84 2.61 -6.27 10.61
C HIS A 84 1.85 -5.36 9.64
N GLN A 85 0.86 -4.61 10.13
CA GLN A 85 0.11 -3.63 9.33
C GLN A 85 1.05 -2.58 8.73
N CYS A 86 1.96 -2.04 9.55
CA CYS A 86 2.92 -1.04 9.08
C CYS A 86 3.88 -1.62 8.04
N LEU A 87 4.25 -2.91 8.17
CA LEU A 87 5.07 -3.61 7.19
C LEU A 87 4.34 -3.76 5.85
N TYR A 88 3.07 -4.20 5.85
CA TYR A 88 2.30 -4.32 4.61
C TYR A 88 2.17 -2.99 3.89
N TYR A 89 1.91 -1.91 4.63
CA TYR A 89 1.81 -0.59 4.05
C TYR A 89 3.16 -0.06 3.53
N PHE A 90 4.24 -0.30 4.25
CA PHE A 90 5.60 0.01 3.78
C PHE A 90 5.93 -0.72 2.47
N LEU A 91 5.63 -2.02 2.39
CA LEU A 91 5.84 -2.81 1.17
C LEU A 91 4.95 -2.33 0.01
N TYR A 92 3.70 -1.97 0.29
CA TYR A 92 2.80 -1.37 -0.69
C TYR A 92 3.39 -0.09 -1.30
N LEU A 93 3.79 0.88 -0.45
CA LEU A 93 4.39 2.12 -0.94
C LEU A 93 5.67 1.87 -1.75
N GLY A 94 6.52 0.95 -1.29
CA GLY A 94 7.73 0.56 -2.02
C GLY A 94 7.42 0.02 -3.41
N CYS A 95 6.44 -0.88 -3.51
CA CYS A 95 5.98 -1.44 -4.78
C CYS A 95 5.43 -0.36 -5.70
N ILE A 96 4.61 0.56 -5.18
CA ILE A 96 4.01 1.64 -5.99
C ILE A 96 5.08 2.64 -6.47
N ILE A 97 6.08 2.97 -5.65
CA ILE A 97 7.20 3.82 -6.09
C ILE A 97 7.93 3.19 -7.28
N VAL A 98 8.24 1.90 -7.20
CA VAL A 98 8.91 1.18 -8.31
C VAL A 98 8.00 1.12 -9.54
N HIS A 99 6.70 0.82 -9.35
CA HIS A 99 5.72 0.85 -10.43
C HIS A 99 5.69 2.20 -11.14
N VAL A 100 5.57 3.32 -10.41
CA VAL A 100 5.54 4.68 -10.95
C VAL A 100 6.84 5.01 -11.69
N VAL A 101 8.00 4.67 -11.13
CA VAL A 101 9.31 4.90 -11.79
C VAL A 101 9.40 4.20 -13.14
N ILE A 102 8.86 2.98 -13.25
CA ILE A 102 8.87 2.22 -14.51
C ILE A 102 7.76 2.74 -15.44
N TYR A 103 6.53 2.86 -14.94
CA TYR A 103 5.34 3.21 -15.72
C TYR A 103 5.44 4.62 -16.34
N ASP A 104 5.95 5.60 -15.59
CA ASP A 104 6.15 6.97 -16.08
C ASP A 104 7.43 7.16 -16.91
N GLY A 105 8.11 6.06 -17.24
CA GLY A 105 9.26 6.08 -18.15
C GLY A 105 10.57 6.63 -17.56
N LEU A 106 10.65 6.83 -16.22
CA LEU A 106 11.92 7.26 -15.59
C LEU A 106 12.99 6.16 -15.68
N ALA A 107 12.59 4.90 -15.43
CA ALA A 107 13.47 3.75 -15.60
C ALA A 107 14.05 3.69 -17.03
N TYR A 108 13.23 4.03 -18.01
CA TYR A 108 13.61 4.08 -19.40
C TYR A 108 14.57 5.25 -19.73
N ARG A 109 14.34 6.39 -19.12
CA ARG A 109 15.19 7.58 -19.30
C ARG A 109 16.59 7.40 -18.70
N PHE A 110 16.68 6.79 -17.51
CA PHE A 110 17.93 6.68 -16.74
C PHE A 110 18.54 5.27 -16.75
N GLY A 111 17.75 4.23 -16.97
CA GLY A 111 18.16 2.82 -16.91
C GLY A 111 18.67 2.22 -18.23
N GLY A 112 18.66 3.01 -19.30
CA GLY A 112 19.14 2.55 -20.60
C GLY A 112 18.35 1.41 -21.24
N SER A 113 18.99 0.59 -22.06
CA SER A 113 18.35 -0.47 -22.85
C SER A 113 17.89 -1.67 -22.02
N VAL A 114 18.39 -1.85 -20.80
CA VAL A 114 18.10 -3.02 -19.95
C VAL A 114 16.65 -2.99 -19.43
N LEU A 115 16.13 -1.81 -19.14
CA LEU A 115 14.76 -1.60 -18.63
C LEU A 115 13.85 -1.02 -19.73
N SER A 116 13.87 -1.60 -20.92
CA SER A 116 13.03 -1.17 -22.05
C SER A 116 12.23 -2.35 -22.62
N GLY A 117 11.08 -2.03 -23.22
CA GLY A 117 10.23 -3.02 -23.89
C GLY A 117 9.46 -3.92 -22.93
N PRO A 118 9.14 -5.17 -23.35
CA PRO A 118 8.23 -6.06 -22.61
C PRO A 118 8.65 -6.36 -21.16
N LEU A 119 9.98 -6.34 -20.88
CA LEU A 119 10.48 -6.57 -19.53
C LEU A 119 10.07 -5.42 -18.57
N ALA A 120 10.13 -4.18 -19.02
CA ALA A 120 9.71 -3.03 -18.22
C ALA A 120 8.21 -3.10 -17.93
N ASP A 121 7.39 -3.42 -18.94
CA ASP A 121 5.96 -3.54 -18.81
C ASP A 121 5.58 -4.65 -17.81
N ASN A 122 6.21 -5.82 -17.92
CA ASN A 122 5.99 -6.93 -17.00
C ASN A 122 6.43 -6.60 -15.57
N LEU A 123 7.56 -5.90 -15.40
CA LEU A 123 8.01 -5.46 -14.08
C LEU A 123 7.06 -4.40 -13.47
N ALA A 124 6.62 -3.43 -14.26
CA ALA A 124 5.64 -2.43 -13.79
C ALA A 124 4.37 -3.12 -13.31
N GLN A 125 3.85 -4.07 -14.09
CA GLN A 125 2.68 -4.87 -13.75
C GLN A 125 2.91 -5.72 -12.49
N ALA A 126 4.06 -6.38 -12.38
CA ALA A 126 4.41 -7.19 -11.22
C ALA A 126 4.42 -6.37 -9.93
N PHE A 127 5.00 -5.17 -9.95
CA PHE A 127 5.00 -4.27 -8.80
C PHE A 127 3.61 -3.69 -8.49
N ALA A 128 2.78 -3.42 -9.50
CA ALA A 128 1.39 -3.02 -9.29
C ALA A 128 0.59 -4.12 -8.57
N ILE A 129 0.71 -5.37 -9.02
CA ILE A 129 0.04 -6.52 -8.39
C ILE A 129 0.56 -6.75 -6.98
N ALA A 130 1.88 -6.74 -6.77
CA ALA A 130 2.47 -6.88 -5.45
C ALA A 130 2.02 -5.75 -4.50
N GLY A 131 1.92 -4.52 -5.01
CA GLY A 131 1.35 -3.39 -4.29
C GLY A 131 -0.10 -3.65 -3.89
N ALA A 132 -0.96 -4.05 -4.82
CA ALA A 132 -2.37 -4.33 -4.54
C ALA A 132 -2.54 -5.42 -3.47
N VAL A 133 -1.78 -6.51 -3.56
CA VAL A 133 -1.78 -7.58 -2.55
C VAL A 133 -1.40 -7.04 -1.16
N ASN A 134 -0.33 -6.24 -1.07
CA ASN A 134 0.09 -5.65 0.19
C ASN A 134 -0.94 -4.65 0.76
N LEU A 135 -1.60 -3.86 -0.10
CA LEU A 135 -2.69 -2.96 0.32
C LEU A 135 -3.89 -3.75 0.86
N PHE A 136 -4.25 -4.87 0.24
CA PHE A 136 -5.34 -5.73 0.71
C PHE A 136 -4.99 -6.41 2.04
N LEU A 137 -3.77 -6.90 2.20
CA LEU A 137 -3.29 -7.47 3.47
C LEU A 137 -3.22 -6.39 4.57
N PHE A 138 -2.84 -5.17 4.22
CA PHE A 138 -2.88 -4.03 5.13
C PHE A 138 -4.31 -3.75 5.59
N GLY A 139 -5.27 -3.54 4.67
CA GLY A 139 -6.66 -3.26 5.00
C GLY A 139 -7.32 -4.40 5.79
N ARG A 140 -7.06 -5.67 5.40
CA ARG A 140 -7.48 -6.85 6.14
C ARG A 140 -7.03 -6.81 7.61
N SER A 141 -5.78 -6.45 7.84
CA SER A 141 -5.18 -6.42 9.17
C SER A 141 -5.62 -5.19 9.97
N LEU A 142 -5.70 -4.01 9.33
CA LEU A 142 -6.16 -2.76 9.96
C LEU A 142 -7.61 -2.87 10.46
N LEU A 143 -8.49 -3.47 9.66
CA LEU A 143 -9.91 -3.65 9.97
C LEU A 143 -10.18 -4.90 10.83
N ARG A 144 -9.15 -5.66 11.21
CA ARG A 144 -9.27 -6.93 11.95
C ARG A 144 -10.32 -7.87 11.31
N LEU A 145 -10.31 -7.96 9.96
CA LEU A 145 -11.31 -8.75 9.22
C LEU A 145 -11.42 -10.24 9.64
N PRO A 146 -10.34 -10.93 10.05
CA PRO A 146 -10.45 -12.30 10.54
C PRO A 146 -11.45 -12.46 11.71
N GLU A 147 -11.52 -11.45 12.58
CA GLU A 147 -12.33 -11.47 13.80
C GLU A 147 -13.72 -10.84 13.55
N THR A 148 -13.76 -9.75 12.77
CA THR A 148 -14.96 -8.93 12.60
C THR A 148 -15.83 -9.33 11.41
N ALA A 149 -15.23 -9.84 10.32
CA ALA A 149 -15.92 -10.18 9.08
C ALA A 149 -15.26 -11.37 8.35
N PRO A 150 -15.40 -12.62 8.86
CA PRO A 150 -14.67 -13.78 8.35
C PRO A 150 -15.02 -14.13 6.88
N ARG A 151 -16.21 -13.78 6.41
CA ARG A 151 -16.59 -13.96 4.99
C ARG A 151 -15.80 -13.04 4.09
N THR A 152 -15.75 -11.73 4.40
CA THR A 152 -14.95 -10.74 3.69
C THR A 152 -13.47 -11.10 3.72
N ASN A 153 -12.96 -11.54 4.88
CA ASN A 153 -11.59 -12.00 5.02
C ASN A 153 -11.23 -13.10 4.01
N ARG A 154 -12.12 -14.11 3.84
CA ARG A 154 -11.91 -15.17 2.83
C ARG A 154 -11.90 -14.65 1.41
N VAL A 155 -12.82 -13.74 1.05
CA VAL A 155 -12.85 -13.12 -0.29
C VAL A 155 -11.53 -12.39 -0.59
N ILE A 156 -11.03 -11.60 0.36
CA ILE A 156 -9.76 -10.88 0.19
C ILE A 156 -8.58 -11.83 0.04
N LEU A 157 -8.52 -12.91 0.83
CA LEU A 157 -7.44 -13.91 0.71
C LEU A 157 -7.50 -14.65 -0.64
N TRP A 158 -8.69 -15.02 -1.12
CA TRP A 158 -8.86 -15.61 -2.44
C TRP A 158 -8.43 -14.66 -3.55
N ALA A 159 -8.77 -13.36 -3.44
CA ALA A 159 -8.34 -12.34 -4.40
C ALA A 159 -6.80 -12.19 -4.38
N CYS A 160 -6.17 -12.13 -3.21
CA CYS A 160 -4.70 -12.11 -3.11
C CYS A 160 -4.06 -13.35 -3.74
N GLY A 161 -4.62 -14.55 -3.50
CA GLY A 161 -4.16 -15.80 -4.12
C GLY A 161 -4.31 -15.79 -5.63
N ALA A 162 -5.43 -15.32 -6.16
CA ALA A 162 -5.69 -15.20 -7.59
C ALA A 162 -4.73 -14.19 -8.26
N LEU A 163 -4.46 -13.05 -7.61
CA LEU A 163 -3.49 -12.06 -8.10
C LEU A 163 -2.06 -12.63 -8.10
N ALA A 164 -1.66 -13.35 -7.07
CA ALA A 164 -0.35 -14.00 -7.01
C ALA A 164 -0.21 -15.09 -8.09
N ALA A 165 -1.25 -15.88 -8.33
CA ALA A 165 -1.27 -16.88 -9.40
C ALA A 165 -1.21 -16.23 -10.78
N ALA A 166 -1.98 -15.15 -11.00
CA ALA A 166 -1.96 -14.40 -12.24
C ALA A 166 -0.57 -13.80 -12.52
N LEU A 167 0.08 -13.23 -11.48
CA LEU A 167 1.44 -12.74 -11.58
C LEU A 167 2.44 -13.85 -11.97
N ALA A 168 2.34 -15.03 -11.37
CA ALA A 168 3.20 -16.15 -11.69
C ALA A 168 3.02 -16.62 -13.15
N LEU A 169 1.77 -16.66 -13.64
CA LEU A 169 1.44 -17.02 -15.03
C LEU A 169 1.96 -15.97 -16.03
N GLU A 170 1.86 -14.68 -15.69
CA GLU A 170 2.34 -13.59 -16.52
C GLU A 170 3.87 -13.58 -16.62
N LEU A 171 4.57 -13.79 -15.49
CA LEU A 171 6.03 -13.91 -15.46
C LEU A 171 6.53 -15.17 -16.20
N ALA A 172 5.73 -16.24 -16.23
CA ALA A 172 6.01 -17.43 -17.04
C ALA A 172 5.73 -17.22 -18.55
N GLY A 173 5.22 -16.06 -18.96
CA GLY A 173 4.89 -15.75 -20.35
C GLY A 173 3.68 -16.51 -20.90
N ALA A 174 2.85 -17.09 -20.03
CA ALA A 174 1.75 -17.95 -20.44
C ALA A 174 0.58 -17.18 -21.07
N LEU A 175 0.21 -16.02 -20.50
CA LEU A 175 -0.92 -15.19 -20.96
C LEU A 175 -0.79 -13.74 -20.48
N PRO A 176 -1.17 -12.74 -21.31
CA PRO A 176 -1.29 -11.35 -20.84
C PRO A 176 -2.57 -11.19 -20.00
N LEU A 177 -2.44 -11.22 -18.68
CA LEU A 177 -3.57 -11.22 -17.74
C LEU A 177 -3.89 -9.83 -17.16
N TRP A 178 -3.34 -8.76 -17.70
CA TRP A 178 -3.46 -7.40 -17.14
C TRP A 178 -4.91 -6.93 -16.92
N ILE A 179 -5.83 -7.24 -17.84
CA ILE A 179 -7.27 -6.92 -17.67
C ILE A 179 -7.85 -7.73 -16.50
N GLY A 180 -7.54 -9.02 -16.44
CA GLY A 180 -8.01 -9.89 -15.37
C GLY A 180 -7.53 -9.45 -13.99
N THR A 181 -6.24 -9.12 -13.86
CA THR A 181 -5.67 -8.62 -12.60
C THR A 181 -6.26 -7.28 -12.18
N MET A 182 -6.51 -6.39 -13.14
CA MET A 182 -7.19 -5.11 -12.88
C MET A 182 -8.62 -5.33 -12.37
N VAL A 183 -9.41 -6.20 -13.02
CA VAL A 183 -10.78 -6.51 -12.59
C VAL A 183 -10.81 -7.14 -11.22
N ILE A 184 -9.94 -8.12 -10.94
CA ILE A 184 -9.83 -8.75 -9.61
C ILE A 184 -9.48 -7.71 -8.56
N SER A 185 -8.51 -6.83 -8.83
CA SER A 185 -8.09 -5.78 -7.91
C SER A 185 -9.21 -4.78 -7.62
N LEU A 186 -9.97 -4.36 -8.64
CA LEU A 186 -11.12 -3.45 -8.47
C LEU A 186 -12.24 -4.10 -7.65
N LEU A 187 -12.60 -5.34 -7.94
CA LEU A 187 -13.64 -6.05 -7.20
C LEU A 187 -13.24 -6.30 -5.75
N ALA A 188 -12.02 -6.76 -5.50
CA ALA A 188 -11.51 -6.96 -4.15
C ALA A 188 -11.41 -5.63 -3.39
N GLY A 189 -10.97 -4.58 -4.07
CA GLY A 189 -10.94 -3.22 -3.53
C GLY A 189 -12.32 -2.71 -3.16
N ALA A 190 -13.32 -2.91 -4.01
CA ALA A 190 -14.70 -2.52 -3.72
C ALA A 190 -15.27 -3.26 -2.50
N VAL A 191 -15.00 -4.56 -2.37
CA VAL A 191 -15.40 -5.37 -1.19
C VAL A 191 -14.72 -4.86 0.08
N LEU A 192 -13.42 -4.55 0.01
CA LEU A 192 -12.66 -4.02 1.13
C LEU A 192 -13.15 -2.62 1.53
N CYS A 193 -13.38 -1.75 0.56
CA CYS A 193 -13.92 -0.40 0.77
C CYS A 193 -15.31 -0.44 1.39
N GLY A 194 -16.22 -1.27 0.87
CA GLY A 194 -17.56 -1.46 1.43
C GLY A 194 -17.52 -1.95 2.89
N SER A 195 -16.60 -2.85 3.20
CA SER A 195 -16.38 -3.30 4.59
C SER A 195 -15.85 -2.16 5.46
N ALA A 196 -14.88 -1.39 4.97
CA ALA A 196 -14.32 -0.25 5.70
C ALA A 196 -15.40 0.82 5.98
N ILE A 197 -16.25 1.15 5.00
CA ILE A 197 -17.38 2.07 5.17
C ILE A 197 -18.34 1.53 6.24
N SER A 198 -18.65 0.24 6.22
CA SER A 198 -19.53 -0.38 7.22
C SER A 198 -18.98 -0.24 8.64
N PHE A 199 -17.65 -0.37 8.83
CA PHE A 199 -17.00 -0.15 10.12
C PHE A 199 -16.89 1.34 10.47
N ALA A 200 -16.68 2.20 9.49
CA ALA A 200 -16.66 3.66 9.68
C ALA A 200 -18.01 4.17 10.21
N LEU A 201 -19.12 3.68 9.65
CA LEU A 201 -20.48 4.00 10.12
C LEU A 201 -20.75 3.51 11.56
N LYS A 202 -20.03 2.51 12.04
CA LYS A 202 -20.06 2.05 13.43
C LYS A 202 -19.13 2.85 14.36
N GLY A 203 -18.48 3.91 13.86
CA GLY A 203 -17.65 4.81 14.66
C GLY A 203 -16.18 4.39 14.79
N HIS A 204 -15.72 3.37 14.06
CA HIS A 204 -14.31 2.97 14.05
C HIS A 204 -13.44 4.02 13.31
N ARG A 205 -12.71 4.84 14.07
CA ARG A 205 -11.88 5.93 13.51
C ARG A 205 -10.84 5.46 12.48
N PRO A 206 -10.07 4.38 12.68
CA PRO A 206 -9.13 3.90 11.66
C PRO A 206 -9.84 3.57 10.35
N ALA A 207 -11.06 2.99 10.40
CA ALA A 207 -11.84 2.64 9.23
C ALA A 207 -12.33 3.87 8.45
N ILE A 208 -12.62 4.99 9.13
CA ILE A 208 -13.01 6.25 8.47
C ILE A 208 -11.87 6.74 7.58
N TYR A 209 -10.66 6.88 8.13
CA TYR A 209 -9.51 7.36 7.37
C TYR A 209 -9.10 6.39 6.25
N PHE A 210 -9.18 5.08 6.52
CA PHE A 210 -8.94 4.06 5.50
C PHE A 210 -9.97 4.14 4.36
N SER A 211 -11.25 4.32 4.66
CA SER A 211 -12.29 4.47 3.63
C SER A 211 -12.07 5.72 2.78
N LEU A 212 -11.72 6.85 3.40
CA LEU A 212 -11.41 8.09 2.70
C LEU A 212 -10.16 7.96 1.82
N SER A 213 -9.12 7.29 2.33
CA SER A 213 -7.88 7.06 1.58
C SER A 213 -8.13 6.20 0.35
N PHE A 214 -8.88 5.11 0.54
CA PHE A 214 -9.21 4.21 -0.55
C PHE A 214 -10.11 4.88 -1.60
N LEU A 215 -11.05 5.72 -1.16
CA LEU A 215 -11.88 6.52 -2.06
C LEU A 215 -11.05 7.53 -2.86
N ALA A 216 -10.08 8.21 -2.24
CA ALA A 216 -9.17 9.13 -2.92
C ALA A 216 -8.36 8.42 -4.01
N LEU A 217 -7.83 7.23 -3.70
CA LEU A 217 -7.12 6.39 -4.66
C LEU A 217 -8.04 5.94 -5.80
N LEU A 218 -9.25 5.44 -5.50
CA LEU A 218 -10.21 5.02 -6.52
C LEU A 218 -10.64 6.16 -7.43
N ILE A 219 -10.86 7.36 -6.88
CA ILE A 219 -11.16 8.55 -7.69
C ILE A 219 -9.99 8.86 -8.62
N GLY A 220 -8.75 8.84 -8.12
CA GLY A 220 -7.56 9.06 -8.91
C GLY A 220 -7.43 8.07 -10.07
N VAL A 221 -7.58 6.78 -9.79
CA VAL A 221 -7.57 5.70 -10.80
C VAL A 221 -8.71 5.85 -11.80
N PHE A 222 -9.92 6.15 -11.33
CA PHE A 222 -11.10 6.31 -12.19
C PHE A 222 -10.95 7.51 -13.13
N LEU A 223 -10.47 8.64 -12.63
CA LEU A 223 -10.25 9.83 -13.47
C LEU A 223 -9.17 9.58 -14.52
N ASP A 224 -8.13 8.86 -14.15
CA ASP A 224 -7.06 8.45 -15.05
C ASP A 224 -7.60 7.55 -16.17
N PHE A 225 -8.34 6.52 -15.78
CA PHE A 225 -8.98 5.60 -16.71
C PHE A 225 -10.01 6.32 -17.60
N ALA A 226 -10.85 7.19 -17.04
CA ALA A 226 -11.84 7.95 -17.77
C ALA A 226 -11.20 8.90 -18.79
N ALA A 227 -10.10 9.58 -18.41
CA ALA A 227 -9.36 10.46 -19.31
C ALA A 227 -8.79 9.70 -20.52
N PHE A 228 -8.43 8.43 -20.34
CA PHE A 228 -7.88 7.60 -21.41
C PHE A 228 -8.95 6.94 -22.30
N TYR A 229 -9.96 6.33 -21.70
CA TYR A 229 -10.93 5.49 -22.43
C TYR A 229 -12.18 6.23 -22.90
N PHE A 230 -12.61 7.27 -22.22
CA PHE A 230 -13.84 7.97 -22.55
C PHE A 230 -13.79 8.69 -23.92
N PRO A 231 -12.71 9.36 -24.32
CA PRO A 231 -12.60 9.95 -25.66
C PRO A 231 -12.72 8.91 -26.78
N LEU A 232 -12.21 7.70 -26.54
CA LEU A 232 -12.29 6.58 -27.47
C LEU A 232 -13.72 6.04 -27.60
N ALA A 233 -14.45 5.97 -26.49
CA ALA A 233 -15.83 5.45 -26.46
C ALA A 233 -16.85 6.43 -27.08
N VAL A 234 -16.62 7.74 -26.94
CA VAL A 234 -17.58 8.77 -27.37
C VAL A 234 -17.20 9.42 -28.70
N GLY A 235 -15.98 9.11 -29.22
CA GLY A 235 -15.48 9.70 -30.46
C GLY A 235 -15.25 11.22 -30.39
N THR A 236 -15.13 11.76 -29.18
CA THR A 236 -14.84 13.18 -28.95
C THR A 236 -13.34 13.45 -29.05
N ASP A 237 -12.98 14.65 -29.48
CA ASP A 237 -11.60 15.09 -29.51
C ASP A 237 -11.00 14.99 -28.09
N PRO A 238 -9.88 14.25 -27.91
CA PRO A 238 -9.21 14.13 -26.62
C PRO A 238 -8.87 15.48 -25.98
N SER A 239 -8.68 16.53 -26.79
CA SER A 239 -8.40 17.89 -26.33
C SER A 239 -9.53 18.50 -25.49
N VAL A 240 -10.78 18.15 -25.75
CA VAL A 240 -11.95 18.65 -25.01
C VAL A 240 -11.97 18.07 -23.60
N TRP A 241 -11.64 16.79 -23.44
CA TRP A 241 -11.56 16.15 -22.13
C TRP A 241 -10.35 16.58 -21.29
N THR A 242 -9.21 16.82 -21.94
CA THR A 242 -8.02 17.38 -21.27
C THR A 242 -8.29 18.79 -20.75
N MET A 243 -9.20 19.53 -21.40
CA MET A 243 -9.64 20.84 -20.91
C MET A 243 -10.51 20.74 -19.66
N PHE A 244 -11.37 19.71 -19.56
CA PHE A 244 -12.24 19.46 -18.39
C PHE A 244 -11.52 18.83 -17.20
N VAL A 245 -10.60 17.90 -17.45
CA VAL A 245 -9.85 17.21 -16.39
C VAL A 245 -8.53 17.93 -16.07
N GLY A 246 -8.17 18.94 -16.84
CA GLY A 246 -7.01 19.82 -16.64
C GLY A 246 -5.65 19.12 -16.76
N VAL A 247 -5.62 17.85 -17.17
CA VAL A 247 -4.46 17.00 -17.01
C VAL A 247 -4.18 16.24 -18.29
N GLN A 248 -3.38 16.84 -19.12
CA GLN A 248 -2.85 16.21 -20.33
C GLN A 248 -1.84 15.08 -20.04
N GLN A 249 -1.57 14.80 -18.78
CA GLN A 249 -0.84 13.66 -18.23
C GLN A 249 -1.55 13.20 -16.97
N ASN A 250 -1.62 11.92 -16.77
CA ASN A 250 -2.26 11.12 -15.74
C ASN A 250 -1.84 11.48 -14.29
N TRP A 251 -1.98 12.77 -13.89
CA TRP A 251 -1.66 13.24 -12.55
C TRP A 251 -2.70 12.84 -11.52
N SER A 252 -3.91 12.48 -11.97
CA SER A 252 -5.01 12.10 -11.09
C SER A 252 -4.65 10.90 -10.21
N PHE A 253 -4.01 9.90 -10.80
CA PHE A 253 -3.50 8.73 -10.09
C PHE A 253 -2.44 9.12 -9.05
N HIS A 254 -1.48 9.96 -9.43
CA HIS A 254 -0.40 10.42 -8.54
C HIS A 254 -0.92 11.25 -7.37
N ILE A 255 -1.87 12.15 -7.63
CA ILE A 255 -2.54 12.94 -6.59
C ILE A 255 -3.35 12.02 -5.68
N GLY A 256 -4.05 11.04 -6.24
CA GLY A 256 -4.80 10.03 -5.50
C GLY A 256 -3.92 9.24 -4.54
N ILE A 257 -2.76 8.77 -4.99
CA ILE A 257 -1.77 8.05 -4.14
C ILE A 257 -1.20 8.97 -3.06
N CYS A 258 -0.87 10.22 -3.37
CA CYS A 258 -0.38 11.16 -2.36
C CYS A 258 -1.43 11.42 -1.27
N ALA A 259 -2.68 11.64 -1.67
CA ALA A 259 -3.79 11.81 -0.74
C ALA A 259 -4.04 10.55 0.10
N GLU A 260 -4.03 9.38 -0.54
CA GLU A 260 -4.13 8.08 0.11
C GLU A 260 -3.02 7.92 1.16
N ALA A 261 -1.77 8.21 0.83
CA ALA A 261 -0.64 8.06 1.74
C ALA A 261 -0.77 8.92 3.01
N VAL A 262 -1.27 10.15 2.87
CA VAL A 262 -1.56 11.02 4.03
C VAL A 262 -2.67 10.43 4.89
N LEU A 263 -3.79 10.04 4.28
CA LEU A 263 -4.96 9.55 5.00
C LEU A 263 -4.68 8.20 5.70
N ILE A 264 -3.92 7.30 5.07
CA ILE A 264 -3.50 6.05 5.72
C ILE A 264 -2.58 6.31 6.91
N SER A 265 -1.70 7.32 6.84
CA SER A 265 -0.87 7.67 7.99
C SER A 265 -1.71 8.09 9.21
N PHE A 266 -2.82 8.78 9.00
CA PHE A 266 -3.80 9.03 10.06
C PHE A 266 -4.47 7.73 10.53
N ALA A 267 -4.89 6.85 9.62
CA ALA A 267 -5.49 5.56 9.97
C ALA A 267 -4.55 4.72 10.86
N ILE A 268 -3.28 4.63 10.51
CA ILE A 268 -2.25 3.93 11.28
C ILE A 268 -2.07 4.57 12.65
N THR A 269 -2.00 5.90 12.71
CA THR A 269 -1.83 6.63 13.97
C THR A 269 -2.99 6.36 14.94
N TYR A 270 -4.23 6.44 14.46
CA TYR A 270 -5.41 6.11 15.28
C TYR A 270 -5.44 4.64 15.67
N PHE A 271 -5.07 3.73 14.78
CA PHE A 271 -4.98 2.31 15.09
C PHE A 271 -3.97 2.02 16.21
N ILE A 272 -2.78 2.60 16.14
CA ILE A 272 -1.75 2.47 17.18
C ILE A 272 -2.27 3.03 18.52
N ARG A 273 -2.93 4.17 18.50
CA ARG A 273 -3.51 4.79 19.69
C ARG A 273 -4.59 3.91 20.32
N ASP A 274 -5.47 3.33 19.51
CA ASP A 274 -6.52 2.43 19.99
C ASP A 274 -5.91 1.18 20.63
N MET A 275 -4.90 0.57 20.01
CA MET A 275 -4.17 -0.55 20.61
C MET A 275 -3.48 -0.20 21.92
N GLN A 276 -2.87 0.98 22.02
CA GLN A 276 -2.25 1.44 23.25
C GLN A 276 -3.29 1.62 24.36
N ASN A 277 -4.46 2.17 24.04
CA ASN A 277 -5.56 2.34 24.99
C ASN A 277 -6.11 0.98 25.46
N GLU A 278 -6.31 0.03 24.55
CA GLU A 278 -6.72 -1.35 24.88
C GLU A 278 -5.70 -2.01 25.83
N THR A 279 -4.41 -1.90 25.50
CA THR A 279 -3.32 -2.46 26.31
C THR A 279 -3.27 -1.82 27.70
N ALA A 280 -3.45 -0.50 27.79
CA ALA A 280 -3.47 0.23 29.06
C ALA A 280 -4.67 -0.15 29.91
N ALA A 281 -5.84 -0.38 29.31
CA ALA A 281 -7.04 -0.86 30.01
C ALA A 281 -6.82 -2.27 30.60
N ILE A 282 -6.28 -3.19 29.80
CA ILE A 282 -5.97 -4.55 30.26
C ILE A 282 -4.95 -4.52 31.41
N ARG A 283 -3.92 -3.70 31.32
CA ARG A 283 -2.94 -3.56 32.43
C ARG A 283 -3.59 -3.07 33.72
N LYS A 284 -4.44 -2.04 33.62
CA LYS A 284 -5.17 -1.53 34.79
C LYS A 284 -6.04 -2.60 35.46
N GLU A 285 -6.73 -3.41 34.66
CA GLU A 285 -7.55 -4.53 35.16
C GLU A 285 -6.69 -5.59 35.84
N GLN A 286 -5.55 -5.95 35.24
CA GLN A 286 -4.60 -6.87 35.83
C GLN A 286 -4.01 -6.36 37.14
N ASP A 287 -3.66 -5.08 37.20
CA ASP A 287 -3.12 -4.46 38.42
C ASP A 287 -4.18 -4.41 39.54
N ALA A 288 -5.43 -4.08 39.20
CA ALA A 288 -6.56 -4.12 40.16
C ALA A 288 -6.81 -5.56 40.67
N ALA A 289 -6.80 -6.55 39.79
CA ALA A 289 -6.92 -7.95 40.18
C ALA A 289 -5.76 -8.42 41.09
N ARG A 290 -4.55 -7.99 40.80
CA ARG A 290 -3.37 -8.25 41.65
C ARG A 290 -3.51 -7.65 43.05
N GLN A 291 -3.96 -6.39 43.12
CA GLN A 291 -4.19 -5.72 44.40
C GLN A 291 -5.25 -6.44 45.22
N THR A 292 -6.38 -6.79 44.63
CA THR A 292 -7.46 -7.56 45.31
C THR A 292 -6.96 -8.91 45.79
N TYR A 293 -6.13 -9.60 44.97
CA TYR A 293 -5.54 -10.86 45.37
C TYR A 293 -4.55 -10.72 46.55
N GLN A 294 -3.72 -9.66 46.55
CA GLN A 294 -2.81 -9.36 47.66
C GLN A 294 -3.58 -9.02 48.96
N GLU A 295 -4.63 -8.21 48.85
CA GLU A 295 -5.50 -7.88 49.99
C GLU A 295 -6.18 -9.13 50.59
N ASN A 296 -6.68 -10.01 49.73
CA ASN A 296 -7.26 -11.27 50.16
C ASN A 296 -6.25 -12.21 50.84
N LEU A 297 -5.02 -12.28 50.30
CA LEU A 297 -3.92 -13.02 50.93
C LEU A 297 -3.54 -12.45 52.30
N ALA A 298 -3.44 -11.11 52.39
CA ALA A 298 -3.16 -10.44 53.67
C ALA A 298 -4.24 -10.68 54.69
N ALA A 299 -5.52 -10.58 54.30
CA ALA A 299 -6.66 -10.89 55.16
C ALA A 299 -6.71 -12.35 55.62
N LEU A 300 -6.36 -13.31 54.74
CA LEU A 300 -6.23 -14.72 55.06
C LEU A 300 -5.06 -14.96 56.05
N ALA A 301 -3.91 -14.35 55.81
CA ALA A 301 -2.76 -14.44 56.70
C ALA A 301 -3.05 -13.91 58.10
N GLU A 302 -3.80 -12.82 58.19
CA GLU A 302 -4.23 -12.23 59.46
C GLU A 302 -5.21 -13.17 60.21
N ARG A 303 -6.19 -13.80 59.51
CA ARG A 303 -7.15 -14.72 60.09
C ARG A 303 -6.52 -16.02 60.58
N VAL A 304 -5.47 -16.51 59.95
CA VAL A 304 -4.86 -17.80 60.25
C VAL A 304 -3.71 -17.67 61.29
N GLY A 305 -3.37 -16.47 61.74
CA GLY A 305 -2.27 -16.23 62.70
C GLY A 305 -0.88 -16.59 62.21
N ILE A 306 -0.70 -16.69 60.92
CA ILE A 306 0.53 -17.14 60.26
C ILE A 306 1.37 -15.93 59.81
N ARG A 307 0.94 -14.72 60.20
CA ARG A 307 1.51 -13.45 59.78
C ARG A 307 3.03 -13.43 59.88
N ASP A 308 3.61 -13.91 60.98
CA ASP A 308 5.06 -13.84 61.21
C ASP A 308 5.87 -14.84 60.39
N ARG A 309 5.27 -16.05 60.11
CA ARG A 309 5.99 -17.07 59.30
C ARG A 309 5.92 -16.81 57.80
N ILE A 310 4.84 -16.17 57.31
CA ILE A 310 4.71 -15.84 55.88
C ILE A 310 5.54 -14.58 55.56
N THR A 311 5.59 -13.62 56.46
CA THR A 311 6.36 -12.39 56.25
C THR A 311 7.86 -12.72 56.13
N GLU A 312 8.37 -13.62 56.93
CA GLU A 312 9.79 -14.03 56.89
C GLU A 312 10.14 -14.87 55.65
N LYS A 313 9.24 -15.82 55.24
CA LYS A 313 9.42 -16.60 54.02
C LYS A 313 9.14 -15.78 52.72
N THR A 314 8.21 -14.84 52.74
CA THR A 314 7.88 -14.03 51.58
C THR A 314 8.90 -12.92 51.39
N ALA A 315 9.48 -12.37 52.48
CA ALA A 315 10.59 -11.44 52.39
C ALA A 315 11.86 -12.13 51.82
N ALA A 316 12.08 -13.41 52.16
CA ALA A 316 13.16 -14.19 51.58
C ALA A 316 12.93 -14.59 50.09
N MET A 317 11.65 -14.68 49.64
CA MET A 317 11.30 -14.95 48.24
C MET A 317 11.10 -13.69 47.41
N MET A 318 10.89 -12.53 48.04
CA MET A 318 10.72 -11.22 47.38
C MET A 318 11.99 -10.37 47.37
N SER A 319 13.17 -11.00 47.31
CA SER A 319 14.33 -10.31 46.79
C SER A 319 13.98 -9.87 45.34
N PRO A 320 14.05 -8.56 45.03
CA PRO A 320 13.40 -8.02 43.84
C PRO A 320 13.86 -8.56 42.48
N ARG A 321 14.89 -9.40 42.50
CA ARG A 321 15.49 -9.97 41.28
C ARG A 321 14.97 -11.37 40.88
N SER A 322 14.43 -12.18 41.79
CA SER A 322 14.04 -13.55 41.44
C SER A 322 12.54 -13.73 41.16
N SER A 323 11.67 -12.83 41.69
CA SER A 323 10.22 -12.93 41.55
C SER A 323 9.75 -12.41 40.17
N ASP A 324 10.36 -11.34 39.68
CA ASP A 324 9.97 -10.77 38.39
C ASP A 324 10.47 -11.62 37.21
N GLU A 325 11.65 -12.24 37.32
CA GLU A 325 12.18 -13.16 36.31
C GLU A 325 11.35 -14.46 36.24
N ALA A 326 11.02 -15.09 37.37
CA ALA A 326 10.21 -16.31 37.37
C ALA A 326 8.75 -16.08 36.98
N PHE A 327 8.19 -14.89 37.25
CA PHE A 327 6.85 -14.51 36.80
C PHE A 327 6.84 -14.17 35.31
N LEU A 328 7.86 -13.44 34.82
CA LEU A 328 8.03 -13.13 33.40
C LEU A 328 8.30 -14.42 32.61
N GLU A 329 9.05 -15.37 33.14
CA GLU A 329 9.29 -16.67 32.51
C GLU A 329 8.01 -17.51 32.41
N LYS A 330 7.19 -17.59 33.47
CA LYS A 330 5.87 -18.25 33.43
C LYS A 330 4.86 -17.52 32.54
N ALA A 331 4.82 -16.20 32.59
CA ALA A 331 3.94 -15.41 31.74
C ALA A 331 4.36 -15.52 30.26
N SER A 332 5.66 -15.52 29.96
CA SER A 332 6.18 -15.72 28.60
C SER A 332 5.90 -17.14 28.08
N ALA A 333 6.05 -18.16 28.93
CA ALA A 333 5.71 -19.54 28.59
C ALA A 333 4.21 -19.73 28.32
N LEU A 334 3.34 -19.05 29.08
CA LEU A 334 1.88 -19.10 28.87
C LEU A 334 1.47 -18.38 27.58
N VAL A 335 2.10 -17.26 27.29
CA VAL A 335 1.89 -16.52 26.02
C VAL A 335 2.40 -17.33 24.84
N GLN A 336 3.57 -17.96 24.96
CA GLN A 336 4.11 -18.81 23.89
C GLN A 336 3.27 -20.08 23.67
N SER A 337 2.74 -20.71 24.70
CA SER A 337 1.83 -21.85 24.55
C SER A 337 0.52 -21.44 23.87
N HIS A 338 -0.03 -20.26 24.19
CA HIS A 338 -1.25 -19.75 23.55
C HIS A 338 -1.04 -19.35 22.10
N ILE A 339 0.14 -18.86 21.75
CA ILE A 339 0.54 -18.55 20.37
C ILE A 339 0.79 -19.82 19.57
N ALA A 340 1.36 -20.86 20.19
CA ALA A 340 1.58 -22.17 19.57
C ALA A 340 0.26 -22.88 19.28
N ASP A 341 -0.71 -22.88 20.22
CA ASP A 341 -2.04 -23.45 20.03
C ASP A 341 -2.84 -22.75 18.92
N ARG A 342 -2.69 -21.42 18.78
CA ARG A 342 -3.32 -20.70 17.67
C ARG A 342 -2.69 -21.01 16.30
N ARG A 343 -1.41 -21.40 16.23
CA ARG A 343 -0.75 -21.82 14.98
C ARG A 343 -1.13 -23.23 14.54
N LEU A 344 -1.60 -24.07 15.45
CA LEU A 344 -2.08 -25.42 15.13
C LEU A 344 -3.56 -25.45 14.69
N MET A 345 -4.31 -24.37 14.88
CA MET A 345 -5.71 -24.23 14.45
C MET A 345 -5.89 -23.36 13.18
N SER A 346 -4.83 -22.87 12.56
CA SER A 346 -4.81 -22.15 11.27
C SER A 346 -4.21 -23.02 10.17
#